data_3227306785b18903256d6b7b49d9a2d5
#
_entry.id   3227306785b18903256d6b7b49d9a2d5
#
_cell.length_a   1.000
_cell.length_b   1.000
_cell.length_c   1.000
_cell.angle_alpha   90.00
_cell.angle_beta   90.00
_cell.angle_gamma   90.00
#
_symmetry.space_group_name_H-M   'P 1'
#
loop_
_entity.id
_entity.type
_entity.pdbx_description
1 polymer ?
#
loop_
_entity_poly.entity_id
_entity_poly.type
_entity_poly.pdbx_seq_one_letter_code
_entity_poly.pdbx_strand_id
1 'polypeptide(L)'
;DDYAANVEANKRKPRNEVARFILEDLNEAIARLLPRSNNLTNHRLNRECAYLFKSRVALYEASWETYHQGTARVPGGPGWPGGTFNGNLNTEIDFFLTEAMASAKEVAEAIQISDKIEDYMNMFNQYDLSSNKEVLLWRMYSADAKVNSLVEGNYHSIYNENGEGCVGQGGGYTRSMVETFLTTNGLPIYAPENTEYKGDKSIPDVMENRDLRLVESTFKPGDMVWRGGNMDQDGRMVYANLLQAYQNLSRTATGYLVRKGWRDSNVAPADNSPLAYMIFRASEAYLNYMEADYMKNKNLDDYSKKYWRALRKRAGVSENFQKTIDATDLSKENDLAVWSGSQMIDKTLYNIRRERRCEFIAEGMRKDDLLRWRSLDKMKNYQTEGFNWQEYQKEPYYVKQLAAGLVVSNSKYLRPHFANELIITNNGYNFEEANYLTPISYDVFRLSTPEKGGDISTSVVYQNPGWPVGANQY
;
A
#
# COMPACT_ATOMS: atom_id res chain seq x y z
N ASP A 1 27.22 29.14 22.28
CA ASP A 1 27.03 28.19 21.18
C ASP A 1 27.17 28.95 19.86
N ASP A 2 28.07 28.49 19.01
CA ASP A 2 28.28 29.11 17.71
C ASP A 2 27.13 28.70 16.76
N TYR A 3 26.20 29.59 16.52
CA TYR A 3 25.03 29.36 15.68
C TYR A 3 25.42 28.98 14.24
N ALA A 4 26.35 29.68 13.62
CA ALA A 4 26.76 29.43 12.26
C ALA A 4 27.42 28.04 12.11
N ALA A 5 28.27 27.64 13.05
CA ALA A 5 28.87 26.31 13.06
C ALA A 5 27.83 25.21 13.23
N ASN A 6 26.80 25.40 14.06
CA ASN A 6 25.70 24.47 14.20
C ASN A 6 24.86 24.34 12.92
N VAL A 7 24.59 25.45 12.24
CA VAL A 7 23.87 25.45 10.96
C VAL A 7 24.68 24.68 9.91
N GLU A 8 25.97 24.93 9.78
CA GLU A 8 26.83 24.22 8.83
C GLU A 8 26.94 22.72 9.12
N ALA A 9 27.01 22.34 10.42
CA ALA A 9 27.05 20.94 10.83
C ALA A 9 25.75 20.18 10.52
N ASN A 10 24.63 20.90 10.43
CA ASN A 10 23.29 20.32 10.17
C ASN A 10 22.79 20.52 8.75
N LYS A 11 23.68 20.81 7.80
CA LYS A 11 23.32 20.91 6.39
C LYS A 11 22.77 19.58 5.86
N ARG A 12 21.85 19.69 4.89
CA ARG A 12 21.22 18.54 4.27
C ARG A 12 22.23 17.64 3.55
N LYS A 13 22.19 16.34 3.87
CA LYS A 13 23.02 15.31 3.24
C LYS A 13 22.33 14.66 2.05
N PRO A 14 23.08 14.09 1.09
CA PRO A 14 22.55 13.22 0.05
C PRO A 14 21.74 12.06 0.63
N ARG A 15 20.69 11.64 -0.08
CA ARG A 15 19.78 10.62 0.39
C ARG A 15 20.44 9.26 0.64
N ASN A 16 21.37 8.84 -0.22
CA ASN A 16 22.13 7.60 -0.05
C ASN A 16 23.00 7.61 1.21
N GLU A 17 23.63 8.73 1.56
CA GLU A 17 24.38 8.86 2.82
C GLU A 17 23.45 8.71 4.04
N VAL A 18 22.26 9.33 4.00
CA VAL A 18 21.26 9.20 5.06
C VAL A 18 20.75 7.76 5.16
N ALA A 19 20.48 7.10 4.03
CA ALA A 19 20.07 5.70 4.01
C ALA A 19 21.16 4.80 4.61
N ARG A 20 22.44 5.00 4.26
CA ARG A 20 23.56 4.25 4.86
C ARG A 20 23.63 4.45 6.37
N PHE A 21 23.49 5.67 6.84
CA PHE A 21 23.44 5.97 8.27
C PHE A 21 22.30 5.22 8.98
N ILE A 22 21.11 5.17 8.38
CA ILE A 22 19.99 4.37 8.91
C ILE A 22 20.36 2.89 8.96
N LEU A 23 21.03 2.35 7.93
CA LEU A 23 21.46 0.94 7.94
C LEU A 23 22.52 0.65 9.01
N GLU A 24 23.41 1.60 9.30
CA GLU A 24 24.41 1.50 10.39
C GLU A 24 23.70 1.45 11.74
N ASP A 25 22.75 2.34 12.03
CA ASP A 25 21.94 2.33 13.24
C ASP A 25 21.17 1.00 13.39
N LEU A 26 20.64 0.47 12.29
CA LEU A 26 19.95 -0.81 12.31
C LEU A 26 20.89 -1.99 12.53
N ASN A 27 22.13 -1.94 12.08
CA ASN A 27 23.14 -2.94 12.40
C ASN A 27 23.45 -2.98 13.90
N GLU A 28 23.56 -1.80 14.55
CA GLU A 28 23.70 -1.70 16.00
C GLU A 28 22.47 -2.24 16.73
N ALA A 29 21.28 -1.97 16.23
CA ALA A 29 20.04 -2.49 16.77
C ALA A 29 19.98 -4.03 16.67
N ILE A 30 20.33 -4.60 15.51
CA ILE A 30 20.40 -6.06 15.27
C ILE A 30 21.35 -6.73 16.27
N ALA A 31 22.51 -6.11 16.54
CA ALA A 31 23.51 -6.66 17.46
C ALA A 31 23.02 -6.69 18.92
N ARG A 32 22.13 -5.77 19.31
CA ARG A 32 21.70 -5.58 20.71
C ARG A 32 20.32 -6.13 21.03
N LEU A 33 19.41 -6.19 20.03
CA LEU A 33 18.05 -6.67 20.24
C LEU A 33 18.02 -8.21 20.43
N LEU A 34 17.13 -8.64 21.31
CA LEU A 34 16.86 -10.06 21.50
C LEU A 34 16.10 -10.64 20.31
N PRO A 35 16.31 -11.92 20.00
CA PRO A 35 15.50 -12.62 19.02
C PRO A 35 14.02 -12.64 19.42
N ARG A 36 13.13 -12.67 18.43
CA ARG A 36 11.67 -12.78 18.63
C ARG A 36 11.30 -13.98 19.51
N SER A 37 12.02 -15.09 19.41
CA SER A 37 11.81 -16.27 20.23
C SER A 37 11.88 -16.01 21.76
N ASN A 38 12.55 -14.93 22.16
CA ASN A 38 12.65 -14.51 23.56
C ASN A 38 11.57 -13.49 23.97
N ASN A 39 10.73 -13.06 23.02
CA ASN A 39 9.64 -12.11 23.25
C ASN A 39 8.31 -12.76 22.90
N LEU A 40 7.72 -13.46 23.83
CA LEU A 40 6.51 -14.27 23.62
C LEU A 40 5.27 -13.46 23.20
N THR A 41 5.26 -12.16 23.50
CA THR A 41 4.07 -11.31 23.25
C THR A 41 4.13 -10.49 21.97
N ASN A 42 5.31 -10.32 21.37
CA ASN A 42 5.55 -9.50 20.15
C ASN A 42 5.08 -8.03 20.26
N HIS A 43 5.04 -7.48 21.51
CA HIS A 43 4.69 -6.06 21.75
C HIS A 43 5.92 -5.14 21.76
N ARG A 44 7.11 -5.70 21.64
CA ARG A 44 8.36 -4.95 21.69
C ARG A 44 9.17 -5.24 20.45
N LEU A 45 10.02 -4.28 20.10
CA LEU A 45 10.99 -4.45 19.04
C LEU A 45 11.90 -5.66 19.38
N ASN A 46 12.16 -6.44 18.36
CA ASN A 46 13.03 -7.59 18.38
C ASN A 46 13.99 -7.56 17.19
N ARG A 47 14.94 -8.48 17.15
CA ARG A 47 15.99 -8.52 16.12
C ARG A 47 15.41 -8.65 14.72
N GLU A 48 14.38 -9.46 14.55
CA GLU A 48 13.71 -9.69 13.27
C GLU A 48 12.98 -8.42 12.78
N CYS A 49 12.45 -7.58 13.67
CA CYS A 49 11.95 -6.25 13.30
C CYS A 49 13.04 -5.36 12.71
N ALA A 50 14.23 -5.36 13.31
CA ALA A 50 15.36 -4.57 12.82
C ALA A 50 15.85 -5.08 11.46
N TYR A 51 15.97 -6.39 11.25
CA TYR A 51 16.27 -6.97 9.95
C TYR A 51 15.22 -6.62 8.89
N LEU A 52 13.93 -6.78 9.22
CA LEU A 52 12.85 -6.44 8.30
C LEU A 52 12.90 -4.98 7.90
N PHE A 53 13.03 -4.08 8.88
CA PHE A 53 13.07 -2.65 8.61
C PHE A 53 14.33 -2.26 7.81
N LYS A 54 15.48 -2.89 8.08
CA LYS A 54 16.70 -2.73 7.29
C LYS A 54 16.48 -3.13 5.84
N SER A 55 15.83 -4.27 5.60
CA SER A 55 15.51 -4.72 4.24
C SER A 55 14.57 -3.75 3.51
N ARG A 56 13.59 -3.17 4.23
CA ARG A 56 12.66 -2.17 3.68
C ARG A 56 13.39 -0.89 3.26
N VAL A 57 14.22 -0.34 4.14
CA VAL A 57 14.99 0.89 3.86
C VAL A 57 15.93 0.67 2.69
N ALA A 58 16.67 -0.43 2.69
CA ALA A 58 17.63 -0.74 1.62
C ALA A 58 16.92 -0.94 0.26
N LEU A 59 15.82 -1.71 0.22
CA LEU A 59 15.05 -1.90 -1.02
C LEU A 59 14.42 -0.59 -1.50
N TYR A 60 13.92 0.24 -0.57
CA TYR A 60 13.34 1.53 -0.92
C TYR A 60 14.39 2.42 -1.61
N GLU A 61 15.58 2.54 -1.02
CA GLU A 61 16.64 3.36 -1.57
C GLU A 61 17.15 2.82 -2.91
N ALA A 62 17.45 1.52 -2.99
CA ALA A 62 17.88 0.88 -4.23
C ALA A 62 16.88 1.09 -5.38
N SER A 63 15.59 0.90 -5.11
CA SER A 63 14.55 1.08 -6.13
C SER A 63 14.35 2.54 -6.49
N TRP A 64 14.40 3.45 -5.52
CA TRP A 64 14.35 4.88 -5.78
C TRP A 64 15.51 5.30 -6.69
N GLU A 65 16.74 4.99 -6.33
CA GLU A 65 17.91 5.35 -7.12
C GLU A 65 17.85 4.75 -8.53
N THR A 66 17.39 3.48 -8.66
CA THR A 66 17.26 2.82 -9.97
C THR A 66 16.25 3.53 -10.88
N TYR A 67 15.03 3.80 -10.38
CA TYR A 67 13.94 4.27 -11.24
C TYR A 67 13.89 5.79 -11.38
N HIS A 68 14.51 6.55 -10.47
CA HIS A 68 14.65 7.99 -10.58
C HIS A 68 16.00 8.41 -11.19
N GLN A 69 16.86 7.46 -11.62
CA GLN A 69 18.09 7.76 -12.32
C GLN A 69 17.84 8.68 -13.52
N GLY A 70 18.74 9.63 -13.76
CA GLY A 70 18.58 10.64 -14.81
C GLY A 70 17.63 11.79 -14.46
N THR A 71 17.23 11.92 -13.19
CA THR A 71 16.44 13.06 -12.69
C THR A 71 17.16 13.79 -11.55
N ALA A 72 16.68 14.99 -11.22
CA ALA A 72 17.19 15.77 -10.08
C ALA A 72 16.91 15.13 -8.70
N ARG A 73 16.18 14.02 -8.63
CA ARG A 73 15.76 13.36 -7.40
C ARG A 73 16.76 12.34 -6.86
N VAL A 74 17.87 12.12 -7.58
CA VAL A 74 18.95 11.23 -7.14
C VAL A 74 20.29 11.98 -7.13
N PRO A 75 21.24 11.60 -6.26
CA PRO A 75 22.56 12.22 -6.20
C PRO A 75 23.27 12.18 -7.55
N GLY A 76 23.81 13.34 -7.98
CA GLY A 76 24.50 13.47 -9.26
C GLY A 76 23.62 13.45 -10.51
N GLY A 77 22.31 13.39 -10.37
CA GLY A 77 21.38 13.50 -11.49
C GLY A 77 21.30 14.92 -12.06
N PRO A 78 20.82 15.10 -13.31
CA PRO A 78 20.66 16.41 -13.93
C PRO A 78 19.80 17.34 -13.07
N GLY A 79 20.33 18.51 -12.70
CA GLY A 79 19.62 19.47 -11.85
C GLY A 79 19.50 19.07 -10.36
N TRP A 80 20.23 18.05 -9.91
CA TRP A 80 20.27 17.70 -8.50
C TRP A 80 20.85 18.87 -7.66
N PRO A 81 20.13 19.32 -6.61
CA PRO A 81 20.50 20.55 -5.91
C PRO A 81 21.60 20.36 -4.85
N GLY A 82 22.00 19.13 -4.53
CA GLY A 82 22.94 18.83 -3.45
C GLY A 82 24.42 19.05 -3.80
N GLY A 83 24.75 19.72 -4.93
CA GLY A 83 26.12 20.04 -5.33
C GLY A 83 26.83 18.87 -6.03
N THR A 84 28.13 18.71 -5.78
CA THR A 84 28.92 17.64 -6.41
C THR A 84 28.69 16.30 -5.72
N PHE A 85 28.36 15.29 -6.50
CA PHE A 85 28.30 13.90 -6.03
C PHE A 85 29.56 13.15 -6.50
N ASN A 86 30.40 12.78 -5.56
CA ASN A 86 31.65 12.08 -5.82
C ASN A 86 31.54 10.54 -5.80
N GLY A 87 30.32 10.03 -5.59
CA GLY A 87 30.02 8.60 -5.56
C GLY A 87 29.70 8.02 -6.94
N ASN A 88 29.37 6.73 -6.94
CA ASN A 88 28.83 6.03 -8.10
C ASN A 88 27.46 5.46 -7.78
N LEU A 89 26.43 5.96 -8.44
CA LEU A 89 25.05 5.60 -8.17
C LEU A 89 24.78 4.09 -8.38
N ASN A 90 25.38 3.47 -9.38
CA ASN A 90 25.22 2.04 -9.61
C ASN A 90 25.85 1.19 -8.50
N THR A 91 26.96 1.66 -7.93
CA THR A 91 27.57 1.01 -6.75
C THR A 91 26.68 1.14 -5.51
N GLU A 92 26.01 2.30 -5.33
CA GLU A 92 25.05 2.49 -4.26
C GLU A 92 23.84 1.56 -4.43
N ILE A 93 23.26 1.51 -5.62
CA ILE A 93 22.15 0.60 -5.95
C ILE A 93 22.51 -0.85 -5.64
N ASP A 94 23.69 -1.33 -6.10
CA ASP A 94 24.15 -2.70 -5.85
C ASP A 94 24.35 -2.98 -4.36
N PHE A 95 24.92 -2.05 -3.63
CA PHE A 95 25.06 -2.13 -2.17
C PHE A 95 23.70 -2.28 -1.48
N PHE A 96 22.74 -1.40 -1.78
CA PHE A 96 21.43 -1.42 -1.15
C PHE A 96 20.63 -2.68 -1.53
N LEU A 97 20.72 -3.17 -2.76
CA LEU A 97 20.08 -4.44 -3.15
C LEU A 97 20.69 -5.62 -2.38
N THR A 98 22.00 -5.63 -2.18
CA THR A 98 22.70 -6.67 -1.39
C THR A 98 22.24 -6.66 0.06
N GLU A 99 22.18 -5.48 0.69
CA GLU A 99 21.73 -5.32 2.06
C GLU A 99 20.25 -5.68 2.24
N ALA A 100 19.40 -5.35 1.25
CA ALA A 100 18.00 -5.72 1.24
C ALA A 100 17.81 -7.24 1.22
N MET A 101 18.52 -7.93 0.31
CA MET A 101 18.48 -9.39 0.21
C MET A 101 18.98 -10.06 1.49
N ALA A 102 20.15 -9.66 1.99
CA ALA A 102 20.75 -10.25 3.17
C ALA A 102 19.84 -10.13 4.39
N SER A 103 19.31 -8.94 4.64
CA SER A 103 18.45 -8.68 5.79
C SER A 103 17.07 -9.34 5.68
N ALA A 104 16.48 -9.34 4.48
CA ALA A 104 15.20 -10.00 4.23
C ALA A 104 15.30 -11.52 4.43
N LYS A 105 16.40 -12.14 3.98
CA LYS A 105 16.63 -13.58 4.13
C LYS A 105 16.67 -14.01 5.60
N GLU A 106 17.29 -13.24 6.47
CA GLU A 106 17.34 -13.56 7.92
C GLU A 106 15.92 -13.73 8.50
N VAL A 107 14.98 -12.89 8.11
CA VAL A 107 13.60 -12.99 8.57
C VAL A 107 12.84 -14.12 7.85
N ALA A 108 12.96 -14.20 6.53
CA ALA A 108 12.20 -15.15 5.72
C ALA A 108 12.58 -16.62 5.99
N GLU A 109 13.84 -16.89 6.34
CA GLU A 109 14.28 -18.24 6.71
C GLU A 109 13.98 -18.57 8.18
N ALA A 110 13.94 -17.57 9.07
CA ALA A 110 13.59 -17.77 10.47
C ALA A 110 12.08 -18.00 10.68
N ILE A 111 11.22 -17.44 9.82
CA ILE A 111 9.78 -17.44 10.02
C ILE A 111 9.08 -17.90 8.74
N GLN A 112 8.54 -19.11 8.80
CA GLN A 112 7.69 -19.63 7.72
C GLN A 112 6.27 -19.09 7.86
N ILE A 113 5.72 -18.56 6.76
CA ILE A 113 4.33 -18.14 6.71
C ILE A 113 3.41 -19.36 6.64
N SER A 114 2.21 -19.24 7.21
CA SER A 114 1.18 -20.29 7.10
C SER A 114 0.71 -20.45 5.66
N ASP A 115 0.30 -21.65 5.29
CA ASP A 115 -0.36 -21.95 4.01
C ASP A 115 -1.89 -21.81 4.07
N LYS A 116 -2.44 -21.32 5.21
CA LYS A 116 -3.87 -21.14 5.42
C LYS A 116 -4.24 -19.66 5.34
N ILE A 117 -5.29 -19.37 4.59
CA ILE A 117 -5.81 -18.00 4.46
C ILE A 117 -6.40 -17.48 5.77
N GLU A 118 -6.94 -18.35 6.60
CA GLU A 118 -7.48 -18.01 7.91
C GLU A 118 -6.41 -17.40 8.83
N ASP A 119 -5.19 -17.96 8.82
CA ASP A 119 -4.08 -17.42 9.61
C ASP A 119 -3.64 -16.03 9.11
N TYR A 120 -3.76 -15.78 7.79
CA TYR A 120 -3.57 -14.44 7.22
C TYR A 120 -4.64 -13.48 7.70
N MET A 121 -5.92 -13.85 7.63
CA MET A 121 -7.02 -12.99 8.08
C MET A 121 -6.95 -12.73 9.59
N ASN A 122 -6.54 -13.71 10.39
CA ASN A 122 -6.40 -13.59 11.83
C ASN A 122 -5.35 -12.55 12.27
N MET A 123 -4.43 -12.15 11.41
CA MET A 123 -3.53 -11.02 11.69
C MET A 123 -4.24 -9.67 11.77
N PHE A 124 -5.46 -9.57 11.23
CA PHE A 124 -6.15 -8.29 11.07
C PHE A 124 -7.47 -8.21 11.85
N ASN A 125 -7.98 -9.32 12.36
CA ASN A 125 -9.31 -9.39 12.98
C ASN A 125 -9.31 -9.92 14.43
N GLN A 126 -8.16 -9.97 15.10
CA GLN A 126 -8.02 -10.45 16.47
C GLN A 126 -7.65 -9.32 17.44
N TYR A 127 -7.96 -9.51 18.72
CA TYR A 127 -7.56 -8.59 19.81
C TYR A 127 -6.16 -8.91 20.34
N ASP A 128 -5.69 -10.15 20.16
CA ASP A 128 -4.38 -10.62 20.59
C ASP A 128 -3.69 -11.35 19.44
N LEU A 129 -2.53 -10.85 19.03
CA LEU A 129 -1.70 -11.43 17.97
C LEU A 129 -0.45 -12.15 18.51
N SER A 130 -0.34 -12.35 19.83
CA SER A 130 0.85 -12.94 20.45
C SER A 130 1.15 -14.36 19.96
N SER A 131 0.11 -15.15 19.63
CA SER A 131 0.23 -16.51 19.11
C SER A 131 0.50 -16.60 17.61
N ASN A 132 0.32 -15.51 16.86
CA ASN A 132 0.51 -15.52 15.42
C ASN A 132 2.01 -15.55 15.07
N LYS A 133 2.44 -16.61 14.38
CA LYS A 133 3.87 -16.83 14.09
C LYS A 133 4.45 -15.85 13.07
N GLU A 134 3.63 -15.34 12.16
CA GLU A 134 4.05 -14.40 11.11
C GLU A 134 4.22 -12.96 11.63
N VAL A 135 3.48 -12.58 12.67
CA VAL A 135 3.52 -11.23 13.24
C VAL A 135 4.81 -11.01 14.03
N LEU A 136 5.60 -10.03 13.63
CA LEU A 136 6.85 -9.65 14.28
C LEU A 136 6.64 -8.59 15.36
N LEU A 137 5.75 -7.65 15.08
CA LEU A 137 5.40 -6.56 15.99
C LEU A 137 3.96 -6.15 15.78
N TRP A 138 3.23 -5.97 16.88
CA TRP A 138 1.88 -5.47 16.86
C TRP A 138 1.60 -4.54 18.04
N ARG A 139 0.62 -3.69 17.88
CA ARG A 139 0.15 -2.78 18.92
C ARG A 139 -1.11 -3.33 19.56
N MET A 140 -1.06 -3.46 20.87
CA MET A 140 -2.23 -3.77 21.69
C MET A 140 -3.04 -2.50 21.96
N TYR A 141 -4.36 -2.67 21.90
CA TYR A 141 -5.33 -1.66 22.33
C TYR A 141 -6.14 -2.20 23.50
N SER A 142 -6.70 -1.31 24.30
CA SER A 142 -7.48 -1.67 25.50
C SER A 142 -8.60 -0.68 25.69
N ALA A 143 -9.83 -1.18 25.68
CA ALA A 143 -11.01 -0.39 26.00
C ALA A 143 -10.98 0.17 27.43
N ASP A 144 -10.53 -0.65 28.39
CA ASP A 144 -10.42 -0.26 29.81
C ASP A 144 -9.41 0.89 30.01
N ALA A 145 -8.29 0.85 29.27
CA ALA A 145 -7.27 1.90 29.30
C ALA A 145 -7.65 3.12 28.42
N LYS A 146 -8.81 3.13 27.76
CA LYS A 146 -9.26 4.14 26.81
C LYS A 146 -8.26 4.40 25.68
N VAL A 147 -7.55 3.37 25.25
CA VAL A 147 -6.64 3.37 24.10
C VAL A 147 -7.26 2.49 23.01
N ASN A 148 -7.99 3.13 22.11
CA ASN A 148 -8.84 2.43 21.15
C ASN A 148 -8.20 2.31 19.78
N SER A 149 -8.47 1.19 19.10
CA SER A 149 -8.24 1.05 17.67
C SER A 149 -9.36 1.76 16.91
N LEU A 150 -8.99 2.55 15.92
CA LEU A 150 -9.95 3.19 15.01
C LEU A 150 -10.23 2.35 13.75
N VAL A 151 -9.62 1.19 13.62
CA VAL A 151 -9.75 0.36 12.40
C VAL A 151 -11.19 -0.09 12.21
N GLU A 152 -11.81 -0.73 13.21
CA GLU A 152 -13.20 -1.19 13.08
C GLU A 152 -14.19 -0.05 12.87
N GLY A 153 -13.95 1.11 13.49
CA GLY A 153 -14.86 2.26 13.40
C GLY A 153 -14.70 3.07 12.11
N ASN A 154 -13.48 3.26 11.62
CA ASN A 154 -13.19 4.22 10.55
C ASN A 154 -12.80 3.57 9.22
N TYR A 155 -12.58 2.26 9.18
CA TYR A 155 -12.06 1.59 8.00
C TYR A 155 -13.13 0.90 7.15
N HIS A 156 -14.25 0.53 7.78
CA HIS A 156 -15.34 -0.19 7.13
C HIS A 156 -16.53 0.73 6.85
N SER A 157 -16.96 0.77 5.61
CA SER A 157 -18.13 1.56 5.17
C SER A 157 -19.44 0.81 5.43
N ILE A 158 -19.68 0.41 6.68
CA ILE A 158 -20.88 -0.30 7.12
C ILE A 158 -21.68 0.59 8.09
N TYR A 159 -22.93 0.79 7.79
CA TYR A 159 -23.81 1.74 8.47
C TYR A 159 -25.13 1.10 8.84
N ASN A 160 -25.58 1.27 10.08
CA ASN A 160 -26.92 0.90 10.48
C ASN A 160 -27.92 2.05 10.33
N GLU A 161 -29.18 1.74 10.25
CA GLU A 161 -30.27 2.71 10.08
C GLU A 161 -30.43 3.68 11.26
N ASN A 162 -29.88 3.35 12.43
CA ASN A 162 -29.92 4.18 13.63
C ASN A 162 -28.75 5.19 13.71
N GLY A 163 -27.89 5.27 12.70
CA GLY A 163 -26.71 6.13 12.70
C GLY A 163 -25.53 5.59 13.51
N GLU A 164 -25.66 4.39 14.05
CA GLU A 164 -24.59 3.67 14.72
C GLU A 164 -23.84 2.84 13.70
N GLY A 165 -22.55 3.02 13.56
CA GLY A 165 -21.80 2.22 12.59
C GLY A 165 -20.39 2.71 12.36
N CYS A 166 -19.71 2.00 11.50
CA CYS A 166 -18.37 2.30 11.06
C CYS A 166 -18.42 3.42 10.01
N VAL A 167 -17.67 4.48 10.22
CA VAL A 167 -17.71 5.65 9.34
C VAL A 167 -17.09 5.36 7.98
N GLY A 168 -16.08 4.47 7.90
CA GLY A 168 -15.44 4.00 6.66
C GLY A 168 -14.85 5.06 5.74
N GLN A 169 -15.04 6.33 6.04
CA GLN A 169 -14.52 7.50 5.33
C GLN A 169 -14.78 7.46 3.79
N GLY A 170 -15.87 6.84 3.36
CA GLY A 170 -16.16 6.62 1.94
C GLY A 170 -15.29 5.54 1.28
N GLY A 171 -14.57 4.75 2.08
CA GLY A 171 -13.58 3.78 1.62
C GLY A 171 -14.15 2.64 0.77
N GLY A 172 -13.25 2.02 0.02
CA GLY A 172 -13.56 0.86 -0.82
C GLY A 172 -12.37 0.54 -1.72
N TYR A 173 -12.30 -0.71 -2.19
CA TYR A 173 -11.26 -1.08 -3.15
C TYR A 173 -11.56 -0.50 -4.53
N THR A 174 -10.53 -0.04 -5.22
CA THR A 174 -10.68 0.42 -6.60
C THR A 174 -10.79 -0.76 -7.57
N ARG A 175 -11.41 -0.55 -8.71
CA ARG A 175 -11.42 -1.52 -9.81
C ARG A 175 -10.00 -1.98 -10.16
N SER A 176 -9.06 -1.05 -10.25
CA SER A 176 -7.64 -1.35 -10.48
C SER A 176 -7.07 -2.34 -9.44
N MET A 177 -7.45 -2.21 -8.14
CA MET A 177 -7.02 -3.17 -7.12
C MET A 177 -7.65 -4.55 -7.34
N VAL A 178 -8.95 -4.60 -7.55
CA VAL A 178 -9.69 -5.87 -7.74
C VAL A 178 -9.24 -6.63 -8.99
N GLU A 179 -8.97 -5.92 -10.09
CA GLU A 179 -8.50 -6.51 -11.35
C GLU A 179 -7.06 -7.03 -11.27
N THR A 180 -6.23 -6.51 -10.36
CA THR A 180 -4.84 -6.96 -10.18
C THR A 180 -4.75 -8.41 -9.69
N PHE A 181 -5.73 -8.89 -8.91
CA PHE A 181 -5.74 -10.26 -8.41
C PHE A 181 -5.94 -11.28 -9.52
N LEU A 182 -5.32 -12.44 -9.37
CA LEU A 182 -5.42 -13.56 -10.31
C LEU A 182 -6.65 -14.44 -10.00
N THR A 183 -6.97 -15.31 -10.93
CA THR A 183 -7.83 -16.48 -10.66
C THR A 183 -7.03 -17.60 -10.00
N THR A 184 -7.71 -18.58 -9.42
CA THR A 184 -7.07 -19.70 -8.69
C THR A 184 -6.09 -20.48 -9.56
N ASN A 185 -6.34 -20.59 -10.88
CA ASN A 185 -5.42 -21.23 -11.83
C ASN A 185 -4.15 -20.39 -12.14
N GLY A 186 -4.00 -19.19 -11.53
CA GLY A 186 -2.84 -18.32 -11.67
C GLY A 186 -2.84 -17.43 -12.92
N LEU A 187 -3.96 -17.30 -13.63
CA LEU A 187 -4.05 -16.47 -14.83
C LEU A 187 -4.62 -15.07 -14.52
N PRO A 188 -4.15 -14.04 -15.25
CA PRO A 188 -4.81 -12.73 -15.27
C PRO A 188 -6.25 -12.83 -15.79
N ILE A 189 -7.14 -11.99 -15.32
CA ILE A 189 -8.58 -12.02 -15.67
C ILE A 189 -8.84 -11.83 -17.17
N TYR A 190 -7.95 -11.18 -17.88
CA TYR A 190 -8.06 -10.90 -19.31
C TYR A 190 -7.37 -11.95 -20.20
N ALA A 191 -6.68 -12.94 -19.63
CA ALA A 191 -5.97 -13.96 -20.42
C ALA A 191 -6.98 -14.79 -21.21
N PRO A 192 -6.79 -14.98 -22.53
CA PRO A 192 -7.76 -15.68 -23.37
C PRO A 192 -8.04 -17.13 -22.93
N GLU A 193 -7.04 -17.78 -22.34
CA GLU A 193 -7.13 -19.14 -21.81
C GLU A 193 -7.75 -19.22 -20.42
N ASN A 194 -8.10 -18.07 -19.81
CA ASN A 194 -8.67 -18.04 -18.47
C ASN A 194 -10.18 -18.31 -18.51
N THR A 195 -10.56 -19.55 -18.27
CA THR A 195 -11.96 -20.00 -18.21
C THR A 195 -12.59 -19.88 -16.82
N GLU A 196 -11.82 -19.53 -15.79
CA GLU A 196 -12.29 -19.45 -14.41
C GLU A 196 -12.94 -18.10 -14.11
N TYR A 197 -12.50 -17.01 -14.76
CA TYR A 197 -13.06 -15.68 -14.50
C TYR A 197 -14.49 -15.55 -15.01
N LYS A 198 -15.42 -15.21 -14.13
CA LYS A 198 -16.86 -15.11 -14.41
C LYS A 198 -17.33 -13.73 -14.88
N GLY A 199 -16.40 -12.79 -14.96
CA GLY A 199 -16.73 -11.42 -15.37
C GLY A 199 -17.01 -10.48 -14.19
N ASP A 200 -17.56 -9.30 -14.51
CA ASP A 200 -17.76 -8.20 -13.56
C ASP A 200 -19.23 -7.76 -13.42
N LYS A 201 -20.18 -8.62 -13.76
CA LYS A 201 -21.61 -8.29 -13.73
C LYS A 201 -22.18 -8.24 -12.31
N SER A 202 -21.62 -9.00 -11.41
CA SER A 202 -22.00 -9.00 -10.00
C SER A 202 -20.78 -9.16 -9.09
N ILE A 203 -20.87 -8.76 -7.81
CA ILE A 203 -19.77 -8.98 -6.85
C ILE A 203 -19.49 -10.48 -6.68
N PRO A 204 -20.49 -11.38 -6.56
CA PRO A 204 -20.23 -12.82 -6.59
C PRO A 204 -19.44 -13.29 -7.81
N ASP A 205 -19.78 -12.85 -9.03
CA ASP A 205 -19.03 -13.21 -10.25
C ASP A 205 -17.57 -12.75 -10.17
N VAL A 206 -17.34 -11.53 -9.69
CA VAL A 206 -15.99 -10.98 -9.52
C VAL A 206 -15.18 -11.79 -8.53
N MET A 207 -15.79 -12.38 -7.49
CA MET A 207 -15.11 -13.09 -6.42
C MET A 207 -14.98 -14.60 -6.66
N GLU A 208 -15.72 -15.16 -7.64
CA GLU A 208 -15.68 -16.59 -7.92
C GLU A 208 -14.35 -17.01 -8.54
N ASN A 209 -13.76 -18.07 -8.03
CA ASN A 209 -12.46 -18.62 -8.47
C ASN A 209 -11.29 -17.60 -8.43
N ARG A 210 -11.31 -16.70 -7.45
CA ARG A 210 -10.25 -15.68 -7.31
C ARG A 210 -9.32 -15.98 -6.14
N ASP A 211 -8.19 -15.32 -6.17
CA ASP A 211 -7.22 -15.23 -5.08
C ASP A 211 -7.94 -14.99 -3.73
N LEU A 212 -7.69 -15.86 -2.76
CA LEU A 212 -8.39 -15.82 -1.46
C LEU A 212 -8.13 -14.53 -0.69
N ARG A 213 -7.01 -13.85 -0.91
CA ARG A 213 -6.74 -12.54 -0.29
C ARG A 213 -7.75 -11.49 -0.74
N LEU A 214 -8.20 -11.53 -2.00
CA LEU A 214 -9.28 -10.66 -2.48
C LEU A 214 -10.62 -11.08 -1.87
N VAL A 215 -10.94 -12.36 -1.96
CA VAL A 215 -12.24 -12.91 -1.56
C VAL A 215 -12.52 -12.67 -0.09
N GLU A 216 -11.53 -12.93 0.78
CA GLU A 216 -11.65 -12.77 2.23
C GLU A 216 -11.49 -11.31 2.69
N SER A 217 -10.86 -10.46 1.89
CA SER A 217 -10.71 -9.04 2.23
C SER A 217 -11.84 -8.15 1.73
N THR A 218 -12.80 -8.68 0.97
CA THR A 218 -13.90 -7.91 0.36
C THR A 218 -15.24 -8.46 0.83
N PHE A 219 -16.11 -7.57 1.30
CA PHE A 219 -17.49 -7.96 1.58
C PHE A 219 -18.27 -8.27 0.31
N LYS A 220 -19.05 -9.32 0.35
CA LYS A 220 -19.97 -9.72 -0.70
C LYS A 220 -21.37 -10.02 -0.14
N PRO A 221 -22.42 -9.98 -0.95
CA PRO A 221 -23.76 -10.39 -0.53
C PRO A 221 -23.75 -11.77 0.15
N GLY A 222 -24.38 -11.88 1.30
CA GLY A 222 -24.40 -13.06 2.15
C GLY A 222 -23.37 -13.09 3.28
N ASP A 223 -22.33 -12.23 3.25
CA ASP A 223 -21.40 -12.12 4.37
C ASP A 223 -22.04 -11.49 5.60
N MET A 224 -21.62 -11.94 6.78
CA MET A 224 -22.12 -11.41 8.06
C MET A 224 -21.57 -10.01 8.30
N VAL A 225 -22.46 -9.04 8.45
CA VAL A 225 -22.10 -7.65 8.76
C VAL A 225 -22.63 -7.19 10.10
N TRP A 226 -23.61 -7.90 10.67
CA TRP A 226 -24.23 -7.70 11.97
C TRP A 226 -24.83 -6.31 12.21
N ARG A 227 -24.37 -5.31 11.53
CA ARG A 227 -24.71 -3.89 11.66
C ARG A 227 -24.80 -3.26 10.29
N GLY A 228 -25.83 -2.55 10.01
CA GLY A 228 -25.96 -1.81 8.75
C GLY A 228 -27.38 -1.85 8.20
N GLY A 229 -27.81 -0.75 7.59
CA GLY A 229 -29.11 -0.64 6.90
C GLY A 229 -29.21 -1.43 5.58
N ASN A 230 -28.14 -2.11 5.20
CA ASN A 230 -28.04 -2.93 3.98
C ASN A 230 -27.93 -4.43 4.26
N MET A 231 -28.38 -4.86 5.40
CA MET A 231 -28.45 -6.28 5.80
C MET A 231 -29.86 -6.83 5.77
N ASP A 232 -29.98 -8.14 5.71
CA ASP A 232 -31.23 -8.87 5.91
C ASP A 232 -31.51 -9.09 7.42
N GLN A 233 -32.62 -9.81 7.72
CA GLN A 233 -33.04 -10.13 9.08
C GLN A 233 -32.05 -11.00 9.87
N ASP A 234 -31.15 -11.70 9.15
CA ASP A 234 -30.10 -12.57 9.72
C ASP A 234 -28.75 -11.84 9.90
N GLY A 235 -28.71 -10.55 9.63
CA GLY A 235 -27.49 -9.74 9.73
C GLY A 235 -26.50 -9.93 8.58
N ARG A 236 -26.96 -10.43 7.43
CA ARG A 236 -26.13 -10.64 6.23
C ARG A 236 -26.26 -9.47 5.27
N MET A 237 -25.15 -9.11 4.66
CA MET A 237 -25.10 -8.06 3.65
C MET A 237 -25.96 -8.42 2.44
N VAL A 238 -26.78 -7.49 1.98
CA VAL A 238 -27.60 -7.63 0.77
C VAL A 238 -26.95 -6.88 -0.40
N TYR A 239 -26.49 -5.66 -0.16
CA TYR A 239 -25.86 -4.80 -1.18
C TYR A 239 -24.87 -3.80 -0.55
N ALA A 240 -24.02 -3.20 -1.38
CA ALA A 240 -23.13 -2.13 -0.95
C ALA A 240 -23.83 -0.76 -0.99
N ASN A 241 -23.85 -0.04 0.13
CA ASN A 241 -24.34 1.33 0.19
C ASN A 241 -23.36 2.26 -0.51
N LEU A 242 -23.82 2.94 -1.58
CA LEU A 242 -22.98 3.87 -2.35
C LEU A 242 -22.99 5.27 -1.73
N LEU A 243 -21.80 5.90 -1.75
CA LEU A 243 -21.63 7.28 -1.36
C LEU A 243 -22.37 8.18 -2.35
N GLN A 244 -23.21 9.06 -1.81
CA GLN A 244 -23.86 10.14 -2.55
C GLN A 244 -23.16 11.46 -2.25
N ALA A 245 -23.20 12.41 -3.16
CA ALA A 245 -22.74 13.77 -2.91
C ALA A 245 -23.39 14.33 -1.63
N TYR A 246 -22.58 14.91 -0.75
CA TYR A 246 -23.00 15.54 0.51
C TYR A 246 -23.61 14.61 1.57
N GLN A 247 -23.41 13.30 1.48
CA GLN A 247 -23.92 12.35 2.45
C GLN A 247 -22.85 11.73 3.35
N ASN A 248 -23.34 10.99 4.34
CA ASN A 248 -22.55 10.32 5.37
C ASN A 248 -21.44 9.42 4.78
N LEU A 249 -20.25 9.52 5.35
CA LEU A 249 -19.03 8.79 4.97
C LEU A 249 -19.08 7.28 5.26
N SER A 250 -20.16 6.77 5.86
CA SER A 250 -20.39 5.33 6.12
C SER A 250 -20.75 4.53 4.87
N ARG A 251 -20.55 5.09 3.69
CA ARG A 251 -20.90 4.49 2.39
C ARG A 251 -19.66 4.30 1.55
N THR A 252 -19.65 3.32 0.67
CA THR A 252 -18.52 3.09 -0.22
C THR A 252 -18.57 3.99 -1.44
N ALA A 253 -17.42 4.54 -1.81
CA ALA A 253 -17.27 5.31 -3.04
C ALA A 253 -17.05 4.44 -4.29
N THR A 254 -16.72 3.14 -4.14
CA THR A 254 -16.33 2.26 -5.25
C THR A 254 -17.23 1.04 -5.44
N GLY A 255 -18.07 0.72 -4.46
CA GLY A 255 -18.91 -0.47 -4.47
C GLY A 255 -18.24 -1.75 -3.95
N TYR A 256 -16.91 -1.79 -3.88
CA TYR A 256 -16.16 -2.90 -3.30
C TYR A 256 -15.80 -2.59 -1.85
N LEU A 257 -16.57 -3.12 -0.92
CA LEU A 257 -16.43 -2.87 0.51
C LEU A 257 -15.24 -3.61 1.12
N VAL A 258 -14.46 -2.91 1.94
CA VAL A 258 -13.33 -3.48 2.68
C VAL A 258 -13.83 -4.34 3.84
N ARG A 259 -13.43 -5.64 3.86
CA ARG A 259 -13.68 -6.58 4.96
C ARG A 259 -12.42 -6.84 5.79
N LYS A 260 -11.24 -6.67 5.24
CA LYS A 260 -9.99 -6.86 5.97
C LYS A 260 -9.94 -5.98 7.22
N GLY A 261 -9.65 -6.59 8.36
CA GLY A 261 -9.73 -5.90 9.65
C GLY A 261 -11.12 -5.91 10.29
N TRP A 262 -12.11 -6.51 9.64
CA TRP A 262 -13.43 -6.73 10.21
C TRP A 262 -13.44 -7.98 11.08
N ARG A 263 -14.01 -7.85 12.26
CA ARG A 263 -14.27 -8.97 13.15
C ARG A 263 -15.73 -9.38 13.01
N ASP A 264 -15.99 -10.65 12.73
CA ASP A 264 -17.34 -11.21 12.68
C ASP A 264 -17.94 -11.26 14.09
N SER A 265 -18.39 -10.11 14.58
CA SER A 265 -18.97 -9.94 15.91
C SER A 265 -19.99 -8.81 15.90
N ASN A 266 -21.15 -9.06 16.52
CA ASN A 266 -22.18 -8.05 16.76
C ASN A 266 -21.85 -7.08 17.90
N VAL A 267 -20.70 -7.26 18.57
CA VAL A 267 -20.35 -6.58 19.83
C VAL A 267 -19.23 -5.54 19.65
N ALA A 268 -18.62 -5.41 18.49
CA ALA A 268 -17.51 -4.46 18.32
C ALA A 268 -18.02 -3.01 18.36
N PRO A 269 -17.62 -2.21 19.34
CA PRO A 269 -17.99 -0.80 19.40
C PRO A 269 -17.16 0.00 18.39
N ALA A 270 -17.82 0.84 17.60
CA ALA A 270 -17.15 1.69 16.61
C ALA A 270 -16.06 2.58 17.23
N ASP A 271 -16.27 3.03 18.47
CA ASP A 271 -15.42 4.05 19.11
C ASP A 271 -14.58 3.50 20.28
N ASN A 272 -14.62 2.20 20.54
CA ASN A 272 -13.93 1.61 21.70
C ASN A 272 -13.39 0.19 21.40
N SER A 273 -12.86 0.02 20.21
CA SER A 273 -12.37 -1.29 19.76
C SER A 273 -10.99 -1.61 20.32
N PRO A 274 -10.80 -2.77 20.97
CA PRO A 274 -9.49 -3.26 21.37
C PRO A 274 -8.78 -4.04 20.23
N LEU A 275 -9.21 -3.91 18.97
CA LEU A 275 -8.63 -4.62 17.83
C LEU A 275 -7.14 -4.37 17.74
N ALA A 276 -6.35 -5.44 17.73
CA ALA A 276 -4.92 -5.37 17.59
C ALA A 276 -4.52 -4.80 16.22
N TYR A 277 -3.43 -4.04 16.19
CA TYR A 277 -2.89 -3.52 14.93
C TYR A 277 -1.52 -4.15 14.65
N MET A 278 -1.44 -4.92 13.57
CA MET A 278 -0.19 -5.52 13.09
C MET A 278 0.68 -4.42 12.48
N ILE A 279 1.95 -4.33 12.92
CA ILE A 279 2.93 -3.33 12.47
C ILE A 279 3.94 -3.94 11.50
N PHE A 280 4.53 -5.09 11.88
CA PHE A 280 5.49 -5.81 11.07
C PHE A 280 5.14 -7.30 10.99
N ARG A 281 5.27 -7.89 9.80
CA ARG A 281 5.03 -9.30 9.53
C ARG A 281 6.04 -9.88 8.53
N ALA A 282 6.30 -11.18 8.66
CA ALA A 282 7.40 -11.83 7.96
C ALA A 282 7.24 -11.89 6.43
N SER A 283 6.03 -11.94 5.90
CA SER A 283 5.82 -11.98 4.44
C SER A 283 6.34 -10.74 3.70
N GLU A 284 6.55 -9.64 4.40
CA GLU A 284 7.23 -8.49 3.79
C GLU A 284 8.69 -8.83 3.42
N ALA A 285 9.37 -9.61 4.26
CA ALA A 285 10.72 -10.04 3.96
C ALA A 285 10.78 -10.93 2.72
N TYR A 286 9.78 -11.80 2.52
CA TYR A 286 9.66 -12.62 1.32
C TYR A 286 9.61 -11.74 0.06
N LEU A 287 8.76 -10.72 0.07
CA LEU A 287 8.56 -9.82 -1.05
C LEU A 287 9.75 -8.87 -1.27
N ASN A 288 10.36 -8.39 -0.18
CA ASN A 288 11.56 -7.55 -0.28
C ASN A 288 12.72 -8.32 -0.90
N TYR A 289 12.91 -9.59 -0.51
CA TYR A 289 13.93 -10.45 -1.10
C TYR A 289 13.70 -10.66 -2.59
N MET A 290 12.49 -11.09 -2.98
CA MET A 290 12.14 -11.39 -4.37
C MET A 290 12.36 -10.19 -5.29
N GLU A 291 11.96 -8.99 -4.86
CA GLU A 291 12.13 -7.78 -5.65
C GLU A 291 13.62 -7.40 -5.76
N ALA A 292 14.35 -7.42 -4.65
CA ALA A 292 15.78 -7.10 -4.63
C ALA A 292 16.61 -8.07 -5.47
N ASP A 293 16.35 -9.38 -5.37
CA ASP A 293 17.00 -10.43 -6.15
C ASP A 293 16.79 -10.22 -7.65
N TYR A 294 15.53 -10.03 -8.07
CA TYR A 294 15.24 -9.82 -9.48
C TYR A 294 15.79 -8.48 -10.00
N MET A 295 15.76 -7.43 -9.20
CA MET A 295 16.37 -6.15 -9.59
C MET A 295 17.89 -6.29 -9.80
N LYS A 296 18.57 -7.02 -8.92
CA LYS A 296 20.02 -7.22 -8.95
C LYS A 296 20.46 -8.19 -10.04
N ASN A 297 19.85 -9.36 -10.09
CA ASN A 297 20.33 -10.50 -10.87
C ASN A 297 19.60 -10.71 -12.20
N LYS A 298 18.47 -10.02 -12.41
CA LYS A 298 17.57 -10.21 -13.58
C LYS A 298 17.10 -11.67 -13.76
N ASN A 299 17.18 -12.43 -12.70
CA ASN A 299 16.76 -13.82 -12.62
C ASN A 299 16.32 -14.11 -11.17
N LEU A 300 15.45 -15.08 -10.98
CA LEU A 300 15.01 -15.50 -9.66
C LEU A 300 15.88 -16.67 -9.18
N ASP A 301 16.46 -16.53 -8.02
CA ASP A 301 17.13 -17.63 -7.34
C ASP A 301 16.13 -18.62 -6.71
N ASP A 302 16.63 -19.68 -6.07
CA ASP A 302 15.77 -20.69 -5.47
C ASP A 302 15.03 -20.17 -4.22
N TYR A 303 15.59 -19.19 -3.50
CA TYR A 303 14.90 -18.55 -2.38
C TYR A 303 13.71 -17.72 -2.86
N SER A 304 13.89 -16.89 -3.88
CA SER A 304 12.84 -16.12 -4.50
C SER A 304 11.69 -16.99 -4.99
N LYS A 305 12.01 -18.11 -5.67
CA LYS A 305 11.02 -19.10 -6.13
C LYS A 305 10.28 -19.77 -4.98
N LYS A 306 11.01 -20.13 -3.91
CA LYS A 306 10.43 -20.72 -2.68
C LYS A 306 9.44 -19.74 -2.03
N TYR A 307 9.85 -18.50 -1.86
CA TYR A 307 9.03 -17.46 -1.23
C TYR A 307 7.77 -17.15 -2.04
N TRP A 308 7.90 -17.03 -3.34
CA TRP A 308 6.75 -16.78 -4.21
C TRP A 308 5.71 -17.91 -4.15
N ARG A 309 6.16 -19.16 -4.20
CA ARG A 309 5.27 -20.33 -4.05
C ARG A 309 4.55 -20.34 -2.70
N ALA A 310 5.23 -20.02 -1.61
CA ALA A 310 4.62 -19.97 -0.27
C ALA A 310 3.49 -18.94 -0.19
N LEU A 311 3.69 -17.73 -0.73
CA LEU A 311 2.67 -16.69 -0.78
C LEU A 311 1.44 -17.15 -1.60
N ARG A 312 1.67 -17.73 -2.77
CA ARG A 312 0.61 -18.22 -3.66
C ARG A 312 -0.16 -19.40 -3.09
N LYS A 313 0.54 -20.33 -2.43
CA LYS A 313 -0.10 -21.46 -1.75
C LYS A 313 -1.12 -20.97 -0.73
N ARG A 314 -0.75 -20.02 0.12
CA ARG A 314 -1.66 -19.41 1.08
C ARG A 314 -2.84 -18.70 0.41
N ALA A 315 -2.58 -18.03 -0.69
CA ALA A 315 -3.57 -17.30 -1.46
C ALA A 315 -4.54 -18.20 -2.25
N GLY A 316 -4.35 -19.52 -2.24
CA GLY A 316 -5.14 -20.46 -3.06
C GLY A 316 -4.94 -20.27 -4.56
N VAL A 317 -3.81 -19.70 -4.97
CA VAL A 317 -3.45 -19.45 -6.37
C VAL A 317 -2.38 -20.44 -6.80
N SER A 318 -2.44 -20.91 -8.05
CA SER A 318 -1.44 -21.80 -8.64
C SER A 318 -0.01 -21.35 -8.32
N GLU A 319 0.79 -22.25 -7.75
CA GLU A 319 2.19 -22.01 -7.44
C GLU A 319 3.09 -21.87 -8.69
N ASN A 320 2.55 -22.18 -9.87
CA ASN A 320 3.23 -21.99 -11.14
C ASN A 320 3.19 -20.51 -11.57
N PHE A 321 4.04 -19.70 -10.96
CA PHE A 321 4.14 -18.26 -11.28
C PHE A 321 4.67 -18.02 -12.71
N GLN A 322 5.40 -18.97 -13.32
CA GLN A 322 5.85 -18.84 -14.70
C GLN A 322 4.65 -18.78 -15.66
N LYS A 323 3.63 -19.61 -15.44
CA LYS A 323 2.37 -19.55 -16.21
C LYS A 323 1.76 -18.14 -16.19
N THR A 324 1.78 -17.50 -15.02
CA THR A 324 1.28 -16.12 -14.87
C THR A 324 2.13 -15.13 -15.68
N ILE A 325 3.47 -15.22 -15.56
CA ILE A 325 4.40 -14.34 -16.28
C ILE A 325 4.17 -14.46 -17.79
N ASP A 326 4.06 -15.68 -18.29
CA ASP A 326 3.87 -15.94 -19.72
C ASP A 326 2.54 -15.36 -20.24
N ALA A 327 1.46 -15.51 -19.48
CA ALA A 327 0.12 -15.01 -19.81
C ALA A 327 -0.06 -13.49 -19.59
N THR A 328 0.89 -12.84 -18.93
CA THR A 328 0.77 -11.40 -18.65
C THR A 328 0.94 -10.54 -19.92
N ASP A 329 -0.03 -9.68 -20.15
CA ASP A 329 0.01 -8.59 -21.13
C ASP A 329 -0.03 -7.26 -20.39
N LEU A 330 1.12 -6.59 -20.29
CA LEU A 330 1.26 -5.35 -19.52
C LEU A 330 0.35 -4.22 -20.04
N SER A 331 -0.04 -4.26 -21.32
CA SER A 331 -0.92 -3.26 -21.91
C SER A 331 -2.37 -3.40 -21.47
N LYS A 332 -2.76 -4.56 -20.94
CA LYS A 332 -4.10 -4.87 -20.43
C LYS A 332 -4.21 -4.72 -18.90
N GLU A 333 -3.09 -4.50 -18.23
CA GLU A 333 -3.07 -4.35 -16.78
C GLU A 333 -3.57 -2.96 -16.38
N ASN A 334 -4.62 -2.93 -15.55
CA ASN A 334 -5.14 -1.70 -14.94
C ASN A 334 -4.36 -1.36 -13.68
N ASP A 335 -3.04 -1.26 -13.78
CA ASP A 335 -2.15 -1.02 -12.66
C ASP A 335 -1.01 -0.06 -13.01
N LEU A 336 -0.87 1.02 -12.24
CA LEU A 336 0.23 1.98 -12.40
C LEU A 336 1.62 1.33 -12.23
N ALA A 337 1.71 0.21 -11.51
CA ALA A 337 2.98 -0.49 -11.27
C ALA A 337 3.60 -1.14 -12.52
N VAL A 338 2.89 -1.18 -13.65
CA VAL A 338 3.48 -1.58 -14.94
C VAL A 338 4.50 -0.56 -15.45
N TRP A 339 4.48 0.65 -14.88
CA TRP A 339 5.31 1.76 -15.31
C TRP A 339 6.44 2.06 -14.34
N SER A 340 7.56 2.52 -14.89
CA SER A 340 8.61 3.27 -14.20
C SER A 340 8.98 4.46 -15.08
N GLY A 341 8.56 5.65 -14.65
CA GLY A 341 8.57 6.83 -15.52
C GLY A 341 7.69 6.62 -16.74
N SER A 342 8.25 6.84 -17.93
CA SER A 342 7.57 6.64 -19.21
C SER A 342 7.68 5.22 -19.78
N GLN A 343 8.44 4.33 -19.14
CA GLN A 343 8.74 2.99 -19.65
C GLN A 343 7.91 1.92 -18.94
N MET A 344 7.40 0.96 -19.69
CA MET A 344 6.88 -0.27 -19.10
C MET A 344 8.04 -1.15 -18.63
N ILE A 345 7.87 -1.75 -17.47
CA ILE A 345 8.84 -2.73 -16.94
C ILE A 345 8.62 -4.10 -17.59
N ASP A 346 9.52 -5.05 -17.31
CA ASP A 346 9.33 -6.42 -17.79
C ASP A 346 8.25 -7.18 -17.01
N LYS A 347 7.72 -8.26 -17.60
CA LYS A 347 6.62 -9.06 -17.06
C LYS A 347 6.94 -9.71 -15.72
N THR A 348 8.17 -10.14 -15.51
CA THR A 348 8.59 -10.82 -14.28
C THR A 348 8.58 -9.83 -13.13
N LEU A 349 9.21 -8.66 -13.30
CA LEU A 349 9.20 -7.61 -12.30
C LEU A 349 7.79 -7.13 -11.98
N TYR A 350 6.95 -6.97 -13.01
CA TYR A 350 5.56 -6.59 -12.78
C TYR A 350 4.81 -7.62 -11.93
N ASN A 351 4.99 -8.92 -12.18
CA ASN A 351 4.31 -9.95 -11.40
C ASN A 351 4.83 -10.05 -9.95
N ILE A 352 6.08 -9.67 -9.67
CA ILE A 352 6.59 -9.48 -8.31
C ILE A 352 5.87 -8.29 -7.64
N ARG A 353 5.75 -7.16 -8.34
CA ARG A 353 5.01 -5.98 -7.86
C ARG A 353 3.51 -6.28 -7.67
N ARG A 354 2.91 -7.09 -8.56
CA ARG A 354 1.54 -7.61 -8.42
C ARG A 354 1.40 -8.41 -7.13
N GLU A 355 2.29 -9.39 -6.90
CA GLU A 355 2.27 -10.22 -5.70
C GLU A 355 2.33 -9.36 -4.43
N ARG A 356 3.22 -8.35 -4.41
CA ARG A 356 3.33 -7.39 -3.31
C ARG A 356 2.05 -6.57 -3.12
N ARG A 357 1.45 -6.08 -4.20
CA ARG A 357 0.19 -5.34 -4.15
C ARG A 357 -0.95 -6.17 -3.58
N CYS A 358 -1.08 -7.43 -4.03
CA CYS A 358 -2.11 -8.36 -3.56
C CYS A 358 -1.91 -8.72 -2.10
N GLU A 359 -0.68 -9.00 -1.71
CA GLU A 359 -0.32 -9.38 -0.35
C GLU A 359 -0.63 -8.25 0.67
N PHE A 360 -0.30 -7.01 0.32
CA PHE A 360 -0.48 -5.85 1.18
C PHE A 360 -1.77 -5.06 0.91
N ILE A 361 -2.80 -5.72 0.39
CA ILE A 361 -4.10 -5.07 0.23
C ILE A 361 -4.51 -4.40 1.55
N ALA A 362 -4.81 -3.09 1.50
CA ALA A 362 -5.28 -2.30 2.63
C ALA A 362 -4.30 -2.18 3.83
N GLU A 363 -2.99 -2.34 3.61
CA GLU A 363 -1.97 -2.18 4.66
C GLU A 363 -1.13 -0.89 4.51
N GLY A 364 -1.54 0.03 3.64
CA GLY A 364 -0.90 1.34 3.49
C GLY A 364 0.40 1.38 2.67
N MET A 365 0.91 0.24 2.19
CA MET A 365 2.22 0.16 1.53
C MET A 365 2.24 0.74 0.10
N ARG A 366 1.07 0.85 -0.54
CA ARG A 366 0.97 1.13 -1.97
C ARG A 366 1.55 2.47 -2.41
N LYS A 367 1.34 3.54 -1.64
CA LYS A 367 1.84 4.87 -1.99
C LYS A 367 3.36 4.89 -2.08
N ASP A 368 4.03 4.34 -1.08
CA ASP A 368 5.49 4.31 -1.02
C ASP A 368 6.08 3.44 -2.14
N ASP A 369 5.43 2.32 -2.46
CA ASP A 369 5.81 1.48 -3.59
C ASP A 369 5.71 2.24 -4.92
N LEU A 370 4.62 2.96 -5.19
CA LEU A 370 4.46 3.74 -6.41
C LEU A 370 5.44 4.91 -6.50
N LEU A 371 5.79 5.53 -5.37
CA LEU A 371 6.80 6.59 -5.30
C LEU A 371 8.18 6.03 -5.65
N ARG A 372 8.65 4.98 -4.96
CA ARG A 372 9.98 4.41 -5.18
C ARG A 372 10.14 3.78 -6.57
N TRP A 373 9.07 3.25 -7.16
CA TRP A 373 9.05 2.69 -8.51
C TRP A 373 8.94 3.74 -9.64
N ARG A 374 8.77 5.01 -9.30
CA ARG A 374 8.45 6.09 -10.25
C ARG A 374 7.25 5.73 -11.14
N SER A 375 6.19 5.21 -10.54
CA SER A 375 5.00 4.74 -11.26
C SER A 375 3.91 5.82 -11.40
N LEU A 376 4.09 7.00 -10.76
CA LEU A 376 3.07 8.04 -10.71
C LEU A 376 3.10 9.03 -11.88
N ASP A 377 4.11 8.96 -12.78
CA ASP A 377 4.16 9.78 -14.00
C ASP A 377 2.89 9.61 -14.86
N LYS A 378 2.21 8.46 -14.75
CA LYS A 378 0.96 8.14 -15.45
C LYS A 378 -0.31 8.51 -14.67
N MET A 379 -0.18 9.16 -13.53
CA MET A 379 -1.33 9.52 -12.69
C MET A 379 -1.96 10.87 -13.07
N LYS A 380 -1.43 11.55 -14.07
CA LYS A 380 -2.05 12.76 -14.63
C LYS A 380 -3.34 12.38 -15.36
N ASN A 381 -4.45 13.01 -14.99
CA ASN A 381 -5.79 12.71 -15.49
C ASN A 381 -6.27 11.26 -15.20
N TYR A 382 -5.64 10.58 -14.24
CA TYR A 382 -6.06 9.23 -13.85
C TYR A 382 -7.41 9.27 -13.14
N GLN A 383 -8.38 8.47 -13.63
CA GLN A 383 -9.70 8.33 -13.03
C GLN A 383 -9.75 7.09 -12.15
N THR A 384 -10.14 7.27 -10.89
CA THR A 384 -10.45 6.15 -10.00
C THR A 384 -11.79 5.55 -10.40
N GLU A 385 -11.85 4.24 -10.57
CA GLU A 385 -13.07 3.51 -10.90
C GLU A 385 -13.39 2.46 -9.83
N GLY A 386 -14.68 2.19 -9.65
CA GLY A 386 -15.22 1.13 -8.83
C GLY A 386 -15.81 0.00 -9.66
N PHE A 387 -16.85 -0.68 -9.13
CA PHE A 387 -17.50 -1.81 -9.78
C PHE A 387 -18.24 -1.42 -11.08
N ASN A 388 -18.72 -2.43 -11.83
CA ASN A 388 -19.44 -2.26 -13.09
C ASN A 388 -20.84 -1.63 -12.88
N TRP A 389 -20.88 -0.31 -12.86
CA TRP A 389 -22.10 0.45 -12.61
C TRP A 389 -23.18 0.20 -13.67
N GLN A 390 -22.80 -0.05 -14.91
CA GLN A 390 -23.74 -0.33 -16.00
C GLN A 390 -24.65 -1.54 -15.71
N GLU A 391 -24.13 -2.56 -15.04
CA GLU A 391 -24.89 -3.72 -14.61
C GLU A 391 -25.62 -3.48 -13.28
N TYR A 392 -24.91 -2.97 -12.27
CA TYR A 392 -25.44 -2.79 -10.92
C TYR A 392 -26.60 -1.79 -10.82
N GLN A 393 -26.62 -0.73 -11.65
CA GLN A 393 -27.74 0.22 -11.66
C GLN A 393 -29.09 -0.42 -12.00
N LYS A 394 -29.11 -1.63 -12.55
CA LYS A 394 -30.31 -2.39 -12.87
C LYS A 394 -30.91 -3.13 -11.66
N GLU A 395 -30.13 -3.30 -10.62
CA GLU A 395 -30.60 -3.94 -9.39
C GLU A 395 -31.70 -3.11 -8.72
N PRO A 396 -32.80 -3.75 -8.24
CA PRO A 396 -33.97 -3.04 -7.72
C PRO A 396 -33.64 -1.98 -6.66
N TYR A 397 -32.63 -2.23 -5.85
CA TYR A 397 -32.19 -1.30 -4.82
C TYR A 397 -31.61 -0.01 -5.43
N TYR A 398 -30.72 -0.13 -6.41
CA TYR A 398 -30.10 1.05 -7.05
C TYR A 398 -31.09 1.77 -7.96
N VAL A 399 -31.99 1.06 -8.63
CA VAL A 399 -33.11 1.67 -9.39
C VAL A 399 -33.92 2.60 -8.49
N LYS A 400 -34.23 2.18 -7.27
CA LYS A 400 -34.94 3.01 -6.28
C LYS A 400 -34.12 4.24 -5.85
N GLN A 401 -32.83 4.09 -5.66
CA GLN A 401 -31.94 5.21 -5.31
C GLN A 401 -31.76 6.20 -6.46
N LEU A 402 -31.66 5.72 -7.69
CA LEU A 402 -31.61 6.58 -8.89
C LEU A 402 -32.88 7.41 -9.02
N ALA A 403 -34.04 6.80 -8.79
CA ALA A 403 -35.32 7.50 -8.77
C ALA A 403 -35.40 8.58 -7.67
N ALA A 404 -34.64 8.39 -6.58
CA ALA A 404 -34.50 9.37 -5.50
C ALA A 404 -33.38 10.41 -5.73
N GLY A 405 -32.77 10.44 -6.92
CA GLY A 405 -31.74 11.42 -7.30
C GLY A 405 -30.30 11.03 -7.07
N LEU A 406 -30.00 9.74 -6.87
CA LEU A 406 -28.62 9.27 -6.81
C LEU A 406 -27.91 9.51 -8.16
N VAL A 407 -26.81 10.27 -8.14
CA VAL A 407 -25.94 10.49 -9.31
C VAL A 407 -24.54 9.99 -8.98
N VAL A 408 -24.09 8.94 -9.63
CA VAL A 408 -22.82 8.28 -9.30
C VAL A 408 -21.83 8.25 -10.47
N SER A 409 -22.28 8.04 -11.71
CA SER A 409 -21.43 7.95 -12.87
C SER A 409 -22.25 7.93 -14.18
N ASN A 410 -21.67 8.44 -15.24
CA ASN A 410 -22.16 8.31 -16.62
C ASN A 410 -21.32 7.33 -17.46
N SER A 411 -20.44 6.57 -16.83
CA SER A 411 -19.56 5.59 -17.48
C SER A 411 -19.97 4.16 -17.11
N LYS A 412 -19.38 3.17 -17.82
CA LYS A 412 -19.57 1.75 -17.50
C LYS A 412 -19.25 1.45 -16.04
N TYR A 413 -18.20 2.06 -15.50
CA TYR A 413 -17.73 1.85 -14.15
C TYR A 413 -18.10 3.02 -13.24
N LEU A 414 -18.35 2.71 -11.98
CA LEU A 414 -18.59 3.72 -10.95
C LEU A 414 -17.36 4.63 -10.84
N ARG A 415 -17.59 5.95 -10.90
CA ARG A 415 -16.54 6.97 -10.72
C ARG A 415 -16.83 7.80 -9.47
N PRO A 416 -16.14 7.54 -8.36
CA PRO A 416 -16.47 8.16 -7.07
C PRO A 416 -16.45 9.68 -7.07
N HIS A 417 -15.62 10.26 -7.90
CA HIS A 417 -15.44 11.72 -7.95
C HIS A 417 -16.35 12.45 -8.94
N PHE A 418 -17.14 11.70 -9.73
CA PHE A 418 -17.99 12.29 -10.76
C PHE A 418 -19.08 13.22 -10.20
N ALA A 419 -19.67 12.87 -9.06
CA ALA A 419 -20.78 13.63 -8.45
C ALA A 419 -20.33 14.83 -7.61
N ASN A 420 -19.04 15.09 -7.50
CA ASN A 420 -18.51 16.14 -6.63
C ASN A 420 -17.81 17.23 -7.47
N GLU A 421 -18.56 18.28 -7.81
CA GLU A 421 -18.05 19.42 -8.59
C GLU A 421 -16.97 20.24 -7.89
N LEU A 422 -16.84 20.12 -6.55
CA LEU A 422 -15.77 20.79 -5.79
C LEU A 422 -14.42 20.12 -6.00
N ILE A 423 -14.37 19.02 -6.71
CA ILE A 423 -13.15 18.27 -6.79
C ILE A 423 -12.38 18.68 -8.03
N ILE A 424 -11.26 19.25 -7.73
CA ILE A 424 -10.01 19.29 -8.47
C ILE A 424 -9.79 18.05 -9.40
N THR A 425 -10.49 16.95 -9.16
CA THR A 425 -10.40 15.67 -9.82
C THR A 425 -11.50 15.40 -10.87
N ASN A 426 -12.25 16.38 -11.30
CA ASN A 426 -13.28 16.17 -12.34
C ASN A 426 -12.64 15.60 -13.65
N ASN A 427 -11.38 15.95 -13.90
CA ASN A 427 -10.56 15.41 -14.98
C ASN A 427 -9.61 14.29 -14.51
N GLY A 428 -9.72 13.81 -13.26
CA GLY A 428 -8.81 12.84 -12.66
C GLY A 428 -7.70 13.47 -11.81
N TYR A 429 -6.84 12.63 -11.29
CA TYR A 429 -5.72 13.08 -10.48
C TYR A 429 -4.73 13.92 -11.31
N ASN A 430 -4.18 14.96 -10.68
CA ASN A 430 -3.15 15.81 -11.27
C ASN A 430 -1.82 15.63 -10.51
N PHE A 431 -1.09 14.58 -10.84
CA PHE A 431 0.23 14.33 -10.28
C PHE A 431 1.30 15.03 -11.14
N GLU A 432 2.11 15.84 -10.52
CA GLU A 432 3.26 16.49 -11.14
C GLU A 432 4.57 15.90 -10.59
N GLU A 433 5.67 16.00 -11.35
CA GLU A 433 6.95 15.40 -10.96
C GLU A 433 7.49 15.92 -9.61
N ALA A 434 7.17 17.15 -9.23
CA ALA A 434 7.51 17.69 -7.92
C ALA A 434 6.89 16.89 -6.76
N ASN A 435 5.71 16.27 -6.99
CA ASN A 435 4.97 15.53 -5.97
C ASN A 435 5.62 14.19 -5.56
N TYR A 436 6.68 13.74 -6.23
CA TYR A 436 7.49 12.63 -5.73
C TYR A 436 8.18 12.95 -4.40
N LEU A 437 8.43 14.23 -4.14
CA LEU A 437 9.01 14.73 -2.90
C LEU A 437 8.11 15.81 -2.32
N THR A 438 8.04 15.91 -1.00
CA THR A 438 7.30 16.99 -0.35
C THR A 438 8.14 18.28 -0.34
N PRO A 439 7.52 19.47 -0.42
CA PRO A 439 8.29 20.73 -0.28
C PRO A 439 8.88 20.85 1.13
N ILE A 440 10.08 21.41 1.20
CA ILE A 440 10.65 21.89 2.46
C ILE A 440 9.97 23.23 2.82
N SER A 441 9.51 23.38 4.05
CA SER A 441 8.80 24.59 4.46
C SER A 441 9.70 25.82 4.47
N TYR A 442 9.13 26.98 4.22
CA TYR A 442 9.83 28.28 4.26
C TYR A 442 10.57 28.51 5.60
N ASP A 443 9.97 28.08 6.71
CA ASP A 443 10.59 28.26 8.04
C ASP A 443 11.90 27.50 8.19
N VAL A 444 12.07 26.33 7.53
CA VAL A 444 13.33 25.60 7.55
C VAL A 444 14.44 26.42 6.88
N PHE A 445 14.14 27.08 5.74
CA PHE A 445 15.11 27.95 5.07
C PHE A 445 15.48 29.14 5.96
N ARG A 446 14.49 29.80 6.56
CA ARG A 446 14.70 30.94 7.46
C ARG A 446 15.55 30.58 8.69
N LEU A 447 15.35 29.38 9.25
CA LEU A 447 16.08 28.92 10.44
C LEU A 447 17.45 28.32 10.13
N SER A 448 17.74 28.04 8.88
CA SER A 448 19.03 27.46 8.44
C SER A 448 19.92 28.44 7.68
N THR A 449 19.65 29.74 7.82
CA THR A 449 20.57 30.78 7.35
C THR A 449 21.74 30.93 8.33
N PRO A 450 22.97 31.25 7.88
CA PRO A 450 24.13 31.48 8.77
C PRO A 450 23.88 32.56 9.83
N GLU A 451 23.10 33.58 9.48
CA GLU A 451 22.60 34.59 10.40
C GLU A 451 21.12 34.32 10.69
N LYS A 452 20.76 34.18 11.96
CA LYS A 452 19.41 33.87 12.41
C LYS A 452 18.38 34.86 11.83
N GLY A 453 17.52 34.37 10.94
CA GLY A 453 16.51 35.19 10.25
C GLY A 453 17.07 36.03 9.11
N GLY A 454 18.27 35.70 8.61
CA GLY A 454 18.91 36.30 7.44
C GLY A 454 18.21 36.00 6.11
N ASP A 455 18.86 36.37 5.02
CA ASP A 455 18.36 36.11 3.66
C ASP A 455 18.27 34.60 3.42
N ILE A 456 17.08 34.11 3.08
CA ILE A 456 16.81 32.68 2.82
C ILE A 456 17.65 32.11 1.66
N SER A 457 18.14 32.97 0.75
CA SER A 457 19.04 32.54 -0.33
C SER A 457 20.41 32.06 0.17
N THR A 458 20.78 32.41 1.41
CA THR A 458 22.01 31.98 2.09
C THR A 458 21.83 30.69 2.91
N SER A 459 20.61 30.12 2.94
CA SER A 459 20.34 28.87 3.64
C SER A 459 21.27 27.75 3.16
N VAL A 460 21.75 26.93 4.10
CA VAL A 460 22.52 25.71 3.79
C VAL A 460 21.64 24.54 3.35
N VAL A 461 20.30 24.72 3.42
CA VAL A 461 19.33 23.74 2.96
C VAL A 461 18.84 24.12 1.57
N TYR A 462 18.81 23.16 0.68
CA TYR A 462 18.24 23.30 -0.67
C TYR A 462 16.82 22.72 -0.73
N GLN A 463 15.98 23.28 -1.62
CA GLN A 463 14.62 22.80 -1.86
C GLN A 463 14.63 21.49 -2.64
N ASN A 464 13.55 20.69 -2.44
CA ASN A 464 13.34 19.53 -3.27
C ASN A 464 13.03 19.93 -4.71
N PRO A 465 13.54 19.15 -5.71
CA PRO A 465 13.36 19.46 -7.12
C PRO A 465 11.89 19.70 -7.51
N GLY A 466 11.68 20.76 -8.27
CA GLY A 466 10.35 21.14 -8.75
C GLY A 466 9.54 22.01 -7.79
N TRP A 467 10.01 22.24 -6.55
CA TRP A 467 9.33 23.09 -5.57
C TRP A 467 10.02 24.45 -5.44
N PRO A 468 9.28 25.56 -5.35
CA PRO A 468 9.84 26.88 -5.10
C PRO A 468 10.30 27.03 -3.64
N VAL A 469 11.24 27.93 -3.40
CA VAL A 469 11.72 28.24 -2.05
C VAL A 469 10.72 29.17 -1.32
N GLY A 470 10.12 30.11 -2.04
CA GLY A 470 9.17 31.09 -1.49
C GLY A 470 7.74 30.81 -1.92
N ALA A 471 6.77 31.31 -1.14
CA ALA A 471 5.36 31.27 -1.49
C ALA A 471 5.10 32.08 -2.78
N ASN A 472 4.15 31.61 -3.60
CA ASN A 472 3.76 32.26 -4.87
C ASN A 472 4.88 32.36 -5.94
N GLN A 473 5.91 31.54 -5.84
CA GLN A 473 6.92 31.37 -6.88
C GLN A 473 6.56 30.10 -7.67
N TYR A 474 6.00 30.26 -8.86
CA TYR A 474 5.59 29.15 -9.75
C TYR A 474 6.49 29.10 -11.00
#